data_cdabcf43be064f526db4634d0435e79e
#
_entry.id   cdabcf43be064f526db4634d0435e79e
#
_cell.length_a   1.000
_cell.length_b   1.000
_cell.length_c   1.000
_cell.angle_alpha   90.00
_cell.angle_beta   90.00
_cell.angle_gamma   90.00
#
_symmetry.space_group_name_H-M   'P 1'
#
loop_
_entity.id
_entity.type
_entity.pdbx_description
1 polymer ?
#
loop_
_entity_poly.entity_id
_entity_poly.type
_entity_poly.pdbx_seq_one_letter_code
_entity_poly.pdbx_strand_id
1 'polypeptide(L)'
;MGTLAEAARSRSIELTLSDLSPFSVLSCSYRAAPRELIEVGSKNLEEVIAEVVGRDETEVYADLLRRLSNRNNVTMRSLIENPSNTSSQAAAIALYLASVSRIRLHRPLVGSNPTWVKRSGQPASASAVKEAMNSTIAASRNFSRSLSNLNSSNRTSAIWSGIENLSIAENSLDAIVTSPPYANRTDYIRHYLPASELLLSALGADERSIRAKQIGTPLIRLIEPNGTYPKSVVDVLNRIRAHPSKASASYYYKGFLYYFSDMTAALERMGRWIRKDGILMMVVQDSAYKEIHVPTTDLLIDIAASLGLRLVGRRGWRVQRRLSKLSPHTQNGRVSRISESVIILSK
;
A
#
# COMPACT_ATOMS: atom_id res chain seq x y z
N MET A 1 -5.10 1.75 -4.46
CA MET A 1 -5.53 0.82 -3.40
C MET A 1 -6.95 0.36 -3.68
N GLY A 2 -7.24 -0.94 -3.54
CA GLY A 2 -8.58 -1.50 -3.64
C GLY A 2 -9.18 -1.62 -5.05
N THR A 3 -8.47 -1.25 -6.11
CA THR A 3 -8.98 -1.37 -7.50
C THR A 3 -9.30 -2.82 -7.87
N LEU A 4 -8.48 -3.77 -7.41
CA LEU A 4 -8.72 -5.19 -7.63
C LEU A 4 -9.96 -5.68 -6.85
N ALA A 5 -10.15 -5.19 -5.60
CA ALA A 5 -11.33 -5.47 -4.79
C ALA A 5 -12.62 -5.01 -5.47
N GLU A 6 -12.59 -3.82 -6.06
CA GLU A 6 -13.70 -3.28 -6.84
C GLU A 6 -13.97 -4.09 -8.12
N ALA A 7 -12.91 -4.49 -8.84
CA ALA A 7 -13.02 -5.31 -10.03
C ALA A 7 -13.53 -6.75 -9.73
N ALA A 8 -13.20 -7.31 -8.58
CA ALA A 8 -13.65 -8.63 -8.16
C ALA A 8 -15.12 -8.67 -7.75
N ARG A 9 -15.70 -7.51 -7.34
CA ARG A 9 -17.08 -7.40 -6.85
C ARG A 9 -18.12 -7.96 -7.84
N SER A 10 -17.90 -7.80 -9.15
CA SER A 10 -18.80 -8.27 -10.20
C SER A 10 -18.57 -9.71 -10.64
N ARG A 11 -17.66 -10.42 -10.00
CA ARG A 11 -17.26 -11.78 -10.38
C ARG A 11 -17.27 -12.71 -9.15
N SER A 12 -17.60 -13.98 -9.35
CA SER A 12 -17.55 -15.01 -8.29
C SER A 12 -16.09 -15.43 -8.04
N ILE A 13 -15.30 -14.54 -7.43
CA ILE A 13 -13.89 -14.74 -7.12
C ILE A 13 -13.73 -14.70 -5.60
N GLU A 14 -13.11 -15.70 -5.01
CA GLU A 14 -12.62 -15.61 -3.64
C GLU A 14 -11.33 -14.77 -3.66
N LEU A 15 -11.31 -13.67 -2.92
CA LEU A 15 -10.22 -12.71 -2.95
C LEU A 15 -9.65 -12.49 -1.54
N THR A 16 -8.36 -12.73 -1.40
CA THR A 16 -7.59 -12.30 -0.22
C THR A 16 -6.71 -11.13 -0.59
N LEU A 17 -6.85 -10.03 0.14
CA LEU A 17 -6.06 -8.81 0.00
C LEU A 17 -5.13 -8.69 1.21
N SER A 18 -3.88 -8.32 0.98
CA SER A 18 -2.93 -8.08 2.05
C SER A 18 -2.12 -6.82 1.77
N ASP A 19 -1.90 -6.03 2.81
CA ASP A 19 -1.04 -4.84 2.75
C ASP A 19 -0.41 -4.58 4.13
N LEU A 20 0.80 -4.04 4.12
CA LEU A 20 1.52 -3.62 5.32
C LEU A 20 0.92 -2.34 5.94
N SER A 21 0.22 -1.55 5.15
CA SER A 21 -0.48 -0.34 5.58
C SER A 21 -1.90 -0.67 6.08
N PRO A 22 -2.24 -0.41 7.34
CA PRO A 22 -3.60 -0.61 7.84
C PRO A 22 -4.62 0.25 7.10
N PHE A 23 -4.21 1.43 6.60
CA PHE A 23 -5.06 2.27 5.77
C PHE A 23 -5.38 1.62 4.40
N SER A 24 -4.39 0.96 3.78
CA SER A 24 -4.62 0.21 2.55
C SER A 24 -5.59 -0.95 2.75
N VAL A 25 -5.46 -1.68 3.85
CA VAL A 25 -6.36 -2.78 4.22
C VAL A 25 -7.81 -2.29 4.35
N LEU A 26 -8.03 -1.23 5.13
CA LEU A 26 -9.36 -0.63 5.27
C LEU A 26 -9.92 -0.09 3.94
N SER A 27 -9.06 0.50 3.10
CA SER A 27 -9.46 0.95 1.76
C SER A 27 -9.92 -0.20 0.88
N CYS A 28 -9.23 -1.35 0.95
CA CYS A 28 -9.62 -2.56 0.24
C CYS A 28 -10.96 -3.10 0.75
N SER A 29 -11.15 -3.19 2.06
CA SER A 29 -12.40 -3.61 2.69
C SER A 29 -13.57 -2.71 2.27
N TYR A 30 -13.38 -1.39 2.29
CA TYR A 30 -14.38 -0.42 1.86
C TYR A 30 -14.77 -0.60 0.39
N ARG A 31 -13.78 -0.77 -0.52
CA ARG A 31 -14.04 -0.92 -1.95
C ARG A 31 -14.63 -2.29 -2.31
N ALA A 32 -14.38 -3.32 -1.54
CA ALA A 32 -14.98 -4.63 -1.67
C ALA A 32 -16.40 -4.71 -1.11
N ALA A 33 -16.75 -3.82 -0.18
CA ALA A 33 -18.00 -3.88 0.57
C ALA A 33 -19.24 -3.68 -0.33
N PRO A 34 -20.35 -4.40 -0.07
CA PRO A 34 -21.62 -4.16 -0.74
C PRO A 34 -22.17 -2.78 -0.37
N ARG A 35 -23.06 -2.26 -1.21
CA ARG A 35 -23.65 -0.92 -1.05
C ARG A 35 -24.26 -0.71 0.33
N GLU A 36 -25.06 -1.65 0.78
CA GLU A 36 -25.78 -1.61 2.05
C GLU A 36 -24.82 -1.48 3.23
N LEU A 37 -23.70 -2.20 3.18
CA LEU A 37 -22.68 -2.16 4.23
C LEU A 37 -21.96 -0.80 4.26
N ILE A 38 -21.70 -0.20 3.10
CA ILE A 38 -21.13 1.15 3.00
C ILE A 38 -22.08 2.19 3.60
N GLU A 39 -23.38 2.05 3.35
CA GLU A 39 -24.41 2.94 3.90
C GLU A 39 -24.51 2.81 5.43
N VAL A 40 -24.48 1.57 5.96
CA VAL A 40 -24.46 1.31 7.41
C VAL A 40 -23.19 1.87 8.04
N GLY A 41 -22.02 1.65 7.45
CA GLY A 41 -20.76 2.20 7.96
C GLY A 41 -20.71 3.73 7.95
N SER A 42 -21.28 4.36 6.91
CA SER A 42 -21.41 5.81 6.84
C SER A 42 -22.34 6.35 7.91
N LYS A 43 -23.46 5.67 8.21
CA LYS A 43 -24.39 6.00 9.28
C LYS A 43 -23.74 5.83 10.67
N ASN A 44 -22.99 4.75 10.88
CA ASN A 44 -22.25 4.55 12.12
C ASN A 44 -21.29 5.72 12.41
N LEU A 45 -20.56 6.20 11.40
CA LEU A 45 -19.68 7.35 11.59
C LEU A 45 -20.48 8.61 11.91
N GLU A 46 -21.60 8.86 11.25
CA GLU A 46 -22.47 10.01 11.48
C GLU A 46 -23.02 10.05 12.91
N GLU A 47 -23.47 8.90 13.43
CA GLU A 47 -23.94 8.74 14.79
C GLU A 47 -22.82 8.99 15.81
N VAL A 48 -21.63 8.46 15.56
CA VAL A 48 -20.48 8.69 16.45
C VAL A 48 -20.06 10.15 16.44
N ILE A 49 -20.04 10.83 15.27
CA ILE A 49 -19.71 12.27 15.17
C ILE A 49 -20.66 13.14 15.99
N ALA A 50 -21.93 12.79 16.06
CA ALA A 50 -22.91 13.54 16.84
C ALA A 50 -22.57 13.55 18.34
N GLU A 51 -21.97 12.48 18.85
CA GLU A 51 -21.63 12.31 20.26
C GLU A 51 -20.17 12.66 20.61
N VAL A 52 -19.29 12.74 19.60
CA VAL A 52 -17.86 13.00 19.81
C VAL A 52 -17.65 14.37 20.44
N VAL A 53 -16.83 14.37 21.49
CA VAL A 53 -16.38 15.56 22.21
C VAL A 53 -14.86 15.73 22.04
N GLY A 54 -14.40 16.98 22.09
CA GLY A 54 -13.00 17.33 21.94
C GLY A 54 -12.88 18.80 21.52
N ARG A 55 -11.72 19.39 21.77
CA ARG A 55 -11.41 20.79 21.42
C ARG A 55 -10.71 20.89 20.06
N ASP A 56 -9.91 19.89 19.77
CA ASP A 56 -9.07 19.86 18.58
C ASP A 56 -9.07 18.47 17.90
N GLU A 57 -8.32 18.38 16.81
CA GLU A 57 -8.16 17.16 16.02
C GLU A 57 -7.77 15.95 16.86
N THR A 58 -6.83 16.11 17.79
CA THR A 58 -6.29 14.99 18.58
C THR A 58 -7.34 14.42 19.53
N GLU A 59 -8.03 15.28 20.25
CA GLU A 59 -9.07 14.88 21.20
C GLU A 59 -10.27 14.26 20.47
N VAL A 60 -10.70 14.87 19.36
CA VAL A 60 -11.84 14.40 18.57
C VAL A 60 -11.60 13.00 18.00
N TYR A 61 -10.44 12.74 17.40
CA TYR A 61 -10.15 11.40 16.86
C TYR A 61 -9.92 10.37 17.97
N ALA A 62 -9.33 10.74 19.10
CA ALA A 62 -9.17 9.83 20.24
C ALA A 62 -10.54 9.39 20.80
N ASP A 63 -11.47 10.32 20.99
CA ASP A 63 -12.83 10.02 21.45
C ASP A 63 -13.61 9.19 20.42
N LEU A 64 -13.46 9.50 19.13
CA LEU A 64 -14.08 8.74 18.04
C LEU A 64 -13.63 7.27 18.04
N LEU A 65 -12.32 7.02 18.13
CA LEU A 65 -11.78 5.66 18.16
C LEU A 65 -12.31 4.87 19.37
N ARG A 66 -12.34 5.50 20.54
CA ARG A 66 -12.89 4.90 21.74
C ARG A 66 -14.38 4.53 21.57
N ARG A 67 -15.18 5.42 20.99
CA ARG A 67 -16.62 5.17 20.76
C ARG A 67 -16.85 4.07 19.73
N LEU A 68 -16.11 4.05 18.64
CA LEU A 68 -16.20 2.97 17.63
C LEU A 68 -15.87 1.61 18.24
N SER A 69 -14.85 1.52 19.08
CA SER A 69 -14.48 0.30 19.80
C SER A 69 -15.58 -0.15 20.76
N ASN A 70 -16.03 0.74 21.62
CA ASN A 70 -17.03 0.44 22.66
C ASN A 70 -18.39 0.03 22.09
N ARG A 71 -18.89 0.75 21.08
CA ARG A 71 -20.20 0.45 20.44
C ARG A 71 -20.24 -0.94 19.81
N ASN A 72 -19.13 -1.40 19.30
CA ASN A 72 -19.05 -2.69 18.61
C ASN A 72 -18.48 -3.80 19.50
N ASN A 73 -18.09 -3.50 20.73
CA ASN A 73 -17.42 -4.42 21.66
C ASN A 73 -16.26 -5.18 21.02
N VAL A 74 -15.41 -4.44 20.27
CA VAL A 74 -14.29 -4.97 19.51
C VAL A 74 -13.04 -4.13 19.70
N THR A 75 -11.88 -4.72 19.54
CA THR A 75 -10.62 -3.97 19.53
C THR A 75 -10.37 -3.31 18.17
N MET A 76 -9.63 -2.20 18.13
CA MET A 76 -9.23 -1.57 16.87
C MET A 76 -8.46 -2.56 15.98
N ARG A 77 -7.68 -3.46 16.56
CA ARG A 77 -6.96 -4.51 15.85
C ARG A 77 -7.93 -5.44 15.12
N SER A 78 -8.97 -5.95 15.79
CA SER A 78 -9.93 -6.84 15.14
C SER A 78 -10.77 -6.17 14.06
N LEU A 79 -11.02 -4.86 14.16
CA LEU A 79 -11.68 -4.09 13.10
C LEU A 79 -10.85 -4.01 11.81
N ILE A 80 -9.53 -4.01 11.95
CA ILE A 80 -8.61 -3.90 10.80
C ILE A 80 -8.24 -5.27 10.24
N GLU A 81 -7.91 -6.23 11.12
CA GLU A 81 -7.39 -7.53 10.70
C GLU A 81 -8.48 -8.51 10.27
N ASN A 82 -9.60 -8.54 10.95
CA ASN A 82 -10.64 -9.53 10.65
C ASN A 82 -12.02 -9.13 11.23
N PRO A 83 -12.73 -8.20 10.59
CA PRO A 83 -14.09 -7.86 11.02
C PRO A 83 -15.03 -9.05 10.77
N SER A 84 -15.43 -9.75 11.83
CA SER A 84 -16.07 -11.07 11.77
C SER A 84 -17.56 -11.07 11.44
N ASN A 85 -18.24 -9.95 11.62
CA ASN A 85 -19.68 -9.80 11.39
C ASN A 85 -20.03 -8.46 10.74
N THR A 86 -21.28 -8.30 10.31
CA THR A 86 -21.77 -7.09 9.64
C THR A 86 -21.53 -5.82 10.46
N SER A 87 -21.70 -5.87 11.78
CA SER A 87 -21.48 -4.71 12.65
C SER A 87 -20.01 -4.30 12.69
N SER A 88 -19.09 -5.26 12.85
CA SER A 88 -17.65 -4.98 12.84
C SER A 88 -17.14 -4.55 11.47
N GLN A 89 -17.71 -5.08 10.38
CA GLN A 89 -17.42 -4.64 9.01
C GLN A 89 -17.88 -3.19 8.78
N ALA A 90 -19.09 -2.84 9.24
CA ALA A 90 -19.59 -1.47 9.17
C ALA A 90 -18.74 -0.50 10.02
N ALA A 91 -18.27 -0.93 11.19
CA ALA A 91 -17.36 -0.15 12.03
C ALA A 91 -15.98 0.02 11.37
N ALA A 92 -15.46 -0.99 10.66
CA ALA A 92 -14.24 -0.87 9.87
C ALA A 92 -14.38 0.16 8.74
N ILE A 93 -15.54 0.21 8.09
CA ILE A 93 -15.87 1.25 7.10
C ILE A 93 -15.91 2.64 7.75
N ALA A 94 -16.56 2.78 8.89
CA ALA A 94 -16.59 4.04 9.64
C ALA A 94 -15.17 4.50 10.01
N LEU A 95 -14.32 3.59 10.44
CA LEU A 95 -12.90 3.84 10.75
C LEU A 95 -12.12 4.27 9.50
N TYR A 96 -12.36 3.63 8.36
CA TYR A 96 -11.78 4.05 7.07
C TYR A 96 -12.17 5.49 6.71
N LEU A 97 -13.46 5.82 6.79
CA LEU A 97 -13.97 7.15 6.46
C LEU A 97 -13.40 8.22 7.42
N ALA A 98 -13.30 7.91 8.71
CA ALA A 98 -12.63 8.78 9.68
C ALA A 98 -11.15 9.02 9.32
N SER A 99 -10.46 7.97 8.89
CA SER A 99 -9.05 8.07 8.44
C SER A 99 -8.90 8.94 7.18
N VAL A 100 -9.83 8.81 6.21
CA VAL A 100 -9.88 9.67 5.01
C VAL A 100 -10.15 11.12 5.39
N SER A 101 -11.05 11.38 6.35
CA SER A 101 -11.35 12.75 6.80
C SER A 101 -10.12 13.45 7.37
N ARG A 102 -9.25 12.71 8.07
CA ARG A 102 -8.00 13.25 8.61
C ARG A 102 -7.03 13.69 7.49
N ILE A 103 -6.96 12.95 6.38
CA ILE A 103 -6.16 13.37 5.22
C ILE A 103 -6.62 14.75 4.70
N ARG A 104 -7.93 15.03 4.73
CA ARG A 104 -8.48 16.32 4.27
C ARG A 104 -8.03 17.52 5.09
N LEU A 105 -7.67 17.33 6.35
CA LEU A 105 -7.15 18.37 7.25
C LEU A 105 -5.67 18.69 7.00
N HIS A 106 -4.99 17.87 6.19
CA HIS A 106 -3.57 17.98 5.91
C HIS A 106 -3.33 18.23 4.41
N ARG A 107 -2.15 18.70 4.07
CA ARG A 107 -1.66 18.79 2.69
C ARG A 107 -0.26 18.22 2.57
N PRO A 108 0.05 17.47 1.51
CA PRO A 108 1.43 17.04 1.28
C PRO A 108 2.26 18.23 0.76
N LEU A 109 3.51 18.31 1.20
CA LEU A 109 4.52 19.08 0.52
C LEU A 109 5.03 18.30 -0.70
N VAL A 110 5.43 19.02 -1.73
CA VAL A 110 5.90 18.41 -2.99
C VAL A 110 7.17 17.59 -2.75
N GLY A 111 7.18 16.36 -3.24
CA GLY A 111 8.32 15.44 -3.16
C GLY A 111 7.92 13.98 -3.40
N SER A 112 8.92 13.12 -3.64
CA SER A 112 8.72 11.68 -3.82
C SER A 112 8.31 10.96 -2.51
N ASN A 113 8.75 11.52 -1.37
CA ASN A 113 8.35 11.10 -0.04
C ASN A 113 7.68 12.29 0.65
N PRO A 114 6.36 12.41 0.55
CA PRO A 114 5.66 13.60 0.98
C PRO A 114 5.83 13.84 2.48
N THR A 115 6.12 15.08 2.82
CA THR A 115 5.97 15.59 4.18
C THR A 115 4.58 16.21 4.28
N TRP A 116 3.83 15.81 5.28
CA TRP A 116 2.49 16.32 5.52
C TRP A 116 2.52 17.47 6.52
N VAL A 117 1.78 18.52 6.21
CA VAL A 117 1.58 19.65 7.10
C VAL A 117 0.10 19.92 7.31
N LYS A 118 -0.27 20.39 8.49
CA LYS A 118 -1.65 20.81 8.77
C LYS A 118 -2.02 22.00 7.88
N ARG A 119 -3.21 21.98 7.28
CA ARG A 119 -3.66 23.06 6.38
C ARG A 119 -3.72 24.41 7.07
N SER A 120 -4.12 24.44 8.33
CA SER A 120 -4.23 25.64 9.17
C SER A 120 -2.92 26.06 9.84
N GLY A 121 -1.85 25.27 9.72
CA GLY A 121 -0.61 25.46 10.50
C GLY A 121 -0.73 25.08 11.98
N GLN A 122 -1.94 24.88 12.49
CA GLN A 122 -2.29 24.47 13.85
C GLN A 122 -3.13 23.20 13.81
N PRO A 123 -3.31 22.45 14.92
CA PRO A 123 -4.32 21.41 14.99
C PRO A 123 -5.68 21.94 14.57
N ALA A 124 -6.41 21.18 13.77
CA ALA A 124 -7.74 21.58 13.33
C ALA A 124 -8.69 21.65 14.52
N SER A 125 -9.59 22.64 14.51
CA SER A 125 -10.65 22.73 15.54
C SER A 125 -11.63 21.56 15.43
N ALA A 126 -12.34 21.27 16.50
CA ALA A 126 -13.35 20.21 16.50
C ALA A 126 -14.42 20.42 15.41
N SER A 127 -14.82 21.66 15.13
CA SER A 127 -15.75 21.98 14.04
C SER A 127 -15.19 21.63 12.67
N ALA A 128 -13.93 21.96 12.40
CA ALA A 128 -13.27 21.63 11.14
C ALA A 128 -13.11 20.11 10.94
N VAL A 129 -12.84 19.37 12.03
CA VAL A 129 -12.78 17.90 12.00
C VAL A 129 -14.15 17.32 11.67
N LYS A 130 -15.22 17.77 12.33
CA LYS A 130 -16.60 17.32 12.07
C LYS A 130 -17.04 17.65 10.63
N GLU A 131 -16.69 18.81 10.12
CA GLU A 131 -16.94 19.20 8.73
C GLU A 131 -16.23 18.28 7.73
N ALA A 132 -14.93 17.97 7.96
CA ALA A 132 -14.17 17.04 7.14
C ALA A 132 -14.78 15.63 7.14
N MET A 133 -15.27 15.16 8.29
CA MET A 133 -15.98 13.89 8.42
C MET A 133 -17.30 13.90 7.65
N ASN A 134 -18.14 14.92 7.81
CA ASN A 134 -19.41 15.06 7.09
C ASN A 134 -19.20 15.11 5.57
N SER A 135 -18.20 15.85 5.11
CA SER A 135 -17.82 15.88 3.69
C SER A 135 -17.37 14.50 3.19
N THR A 136 -16.70 13.71 4.02
CA THR A 136 -16.27 12.35 3.67
C THR A 136 -17.44 11.39 3.62
N ILE A 137 -18.39 11.50 4.54
CA ILE A 137 -19.65 10.73 4.53
C ILE A 137 -20.45 11.03 3.28
N ALA A 138 -20.61 12.30 2.90
CA ALA A 138 -21.31 12.69 1.67
C ALA A 138 -20.65 12.08 0.43
N ALA A 139 -19.34 12.11 0.34
CA ALA A 139 -18.60 11.46 -0.74
C ALA A 139 -18.79 9.93 -0.76
N SER A 140 -18.81 9.29 0.42
CA SER A 140 -19.07 7.85 0.57
C SER A 140 -20.47 7.48 0.09
N ARG A 141 -21.49 8.25 0.44
CA ARG A 141 -22.87 8.07 -0.03
C ARG A 141 -23.00 8.23 -1.55
N ASN A 142 -22.30 9.18 -2.14
CA ASN A 142 -22.24 9.31 -3.60
C ASN A 142 -21.58 8.11 -4.26
N PHE A 143 -20.50 7.61 -3.69
CA PHE A 143 -19.84 6.39 -4.16
C PHE A 143 -20.78 5.18 -4.03
N SER A 144 -21.46 4.96 -2.91
CA SER A 144 -22.37 3.84 -2.71
C SER A 144 -23.50 3.85 -3.75
N ARG A 145 -24.05 5.02 -4.08
CA ARG A 145 -25.10 5.18 -5.11
C ARG A 145 -24.61 4.88 -6.52
N SER A 146 -23.32 5.10 -6.81
CA SER A 146 -22.72 4.77 -8.11
C SER A 146 -22.47 3.27 -8.31
N LEU A 147 -22.57 2.48 -7.24
CA LEU A 147 -22.40 1.04 -7.32
C LEU A 147 -23.67 0.41 -7.88
N SER A 148 -23.52 -0.40 -8.93
CA SER A 148 -24.61 -1.27 -9.40
C SER A 148 -25.01 -2.24 -8.29
N ASN A 149 -26.29 -2.61 -8.23
CA ASN A 149 -26.81 -3.64 -7.29
C ASN A 149 -26.32 -5.04 -7.71
N LEU A 150 -25.01 -5.24 -7.68
CA LEU A 150 -24.42 -6.54 -7.90
C LEU A 150 -24.46 -7.28 -6.57
N ASN A 151 -25.19 -8.38 -6.52
CA ASN A 151 -25.15 -9.32 -5.40
C ASN A 151 -23.72 -9.83 -5.29
N SER A 152 -22.92 -9.23 -4.41
CA SER A 152 -21.57 -9.71 -4.14
C SER A 152 -21.66 -10.94 -3.24
N SER A 153 -21.79 -12.12 -3.83
CA SER A 153 -21.57 -13.41 -3.15
C SER A 153 -20.09 -13.66 -2.88
N ASN A 154 -19.24 -12.69 -3.19
CA ASN A 154 -17.78 -12.84 -3.15
C ASN A 154 -17.27 -12.83 -1.72
N ARG A 155 -16.51 -13.85 -1.37
CA ARG A 155 -15.70 -13.86 -0.15
C ARG A 155 -14.46 -13.01 -0.39
N THR A 156 -14.47 -11.79 0.16
CA THR A 156 -13.29 -10.93 0.17
C THR A 156 -12.80 -10.80 1.60
N SER A 157 -11.56 -11.19 1.85
CA SER A 157 -10.85 -10.97 3.11
C SER A 157 -9.73 -9.96 2.91
N ALA A 158 -9.50 -9.11 3.90
CA ALA A 158 -8.40 -8.16 3.90
C ALA A 158 -7.56 -8.37 5.16
N ILE A 159 -6.26 -8.55 5.00
CA ILE A 159 -5.32 -8.93 6.06
C ILE A 159 -4.27 -7.83 6.22
N TRP A 160 -4.14 -7.30 7.43
CA TRP A 160 -3.05 -6.39 7.76
C TRP A 160 -1.77 -7.19 8.04
N SER A 161 -1.00 -7.41 7.02
CA SER A 161 0.26 -8.17 7.10
C SER A 161 1.22 -7.80 5.97
N GLY A 162 2.49 -7.86 6.26
CA GLY A 162 3.51 -7.96 5.22
C GLY A 162 3.56 -9.39 4.67
N ILE A 163 4.09 -9.53 3.45
CA ILE A 163 4.19 -10.82 2.76
C ILE A 163 4.98 -11.86 3.57
N GLU A 164 5.91 -11.42 4.41
CA GLU A 164 6.75 -12.27 5.25
C GLU A 164 5.98 -13.03 6.32
N ASN A 165 4.83 -12.51 6.73
CA ASN A 165 4.00 -13.09 7.81
C ASN A 165 2.70 -13.72 7.30
N LEU A 166 2.44 -13.71 5.99
CA LEU A 166 1.27 -14.38 5.44
C LEU A 166 1.41 -15.89 5.52
N SER A 167 0.40 -16.52 6.09
CA SER A 167 0.25 -18.00 6.12
C SER A 167 -0.72 -18.41 5.03
N ILE A 168 -0.18 -18.79 3.88
CA ILE A 168 -0.94 -19.29 2.73
C ILE A 168 -0.43 -20.70 2.41
N ALA A 169 -1.33 -21.63 2.16
CA ALA A 169 -0.98 -23.00 1.83
C ALA A 169 -0.23 -23.05 0.47
N GLU A 170 0.72 -23.95 0.37
CA GLU A 170 1.44 -24.17 -0.88
C GLU A 170 0.50 -24.70 -1.97
N ASN A 171 0.73 -24.27 -3.21
CA ASN A 171 -0.03 -24.67 -4.38
C ASN A 171 -1.56 -24.46 -4.25
N SER A 172 -1.99 -23.43 -3.52
CA SER A 172 -3.41 -23.17 -3.22
C SER A 172 -4.01 -22.01 -4.02
N LEU A 173 -3.20 -21.13 -4.58
CA LEU A 173 -3.67 -19.94 -5.28
C LEU A 173 -3.72 -20.16 -6.79
N ASP A 174 -4.85 -19.81 -7.41
CA ASP A 174 -5.00 -19.76 -8.87
C ASP A 174 -4.25 -18.59 -9.47
N ALA A 175 -4.27 -17.44 -8.78
CA ALA A 175 -3.62 -16.22 -9.24
C ALA A 175 -3.17 -15.35 -8.08
N ILE A 176 -2.05 -14.66 -8.29
CA ILE A 176 -1.59 -13.55 -7.47
C ILE A 176 -1.47 -12.33 -8.37
N VAL A 177 -2.05 -11.21 -7.94
CA VAL A 177 -1.95 -9.92 -8.64
C VAL A 177 -1.37 -8.89 -7.69
N THR A 178 -0.26 -8.27 -8.07
CA THR A 178 0.41 -7.28 -7.22
C THR A 178 1.06 -6.16 -8.05
N SER A 179 1.18 -4.99 -7.43
CA SER A 179 2.10 -3.95 -7.86
C SER A 179 3.08 -3.75 -6.70
N PRO A 180 4.19 -4.49 -6.69
CA PRO A 180 5.17 -4.38 -5.61
C PRO A 180 5.74 -2.96 -5.54
N PRO A 181 6.26 -2.52 -4.39
CA PRO A 181 6.96 -1.26 -4.30
C PRO A 181 8.03 -1.13 -5.37
N TYR A 182 8.18 0.07 -5.95
CA TYR A 182 9.19 0.32 -6.98
C TYR A 182 10.57 0.53 -6.35
N ALA A 183 11.63 0.19 -7.10
CA ALA A 183 13.02 0.35 -6.68
C ALA A 183 13.48 1.83 -6.64
N ASN A 184 12.56 2.75 -6.37
CA ASN A 184 12.78 4.21 -6.32
C ASN A 184 12.80 4.76 -4.90
N ARG A 185 12.73 3.89 -3.88
CA ARG A 185 12.77 4.24 -2.45
C ARG A 185 11.58 5.13 -2.02
N THR A 186 10.44 4.94 -2.65
CA THR A 186 9.20 5.60 -2.23
C THR A 186 8.73 5.02 -0.89
N ASP A 187 8.43 5.91 0.05
CA ASP A 187 7.87 5.54 1.34
C ASP A 187 6.33 5.55 1.26
N TYR A 188 5.76 4.40 0.95
CA TYR A 188 4.32 4.27 0.73
C TYR A 188 3.48 4.52 1.99
N ILE A 189 4.03 4.26 3.18
CA ILE A 189 3.35 4.58 4.46
C ILE A 189 3.19 6.10 4.58
N ARG A 190 4.23 6.86 4.19
CA ARG A 190 4.19 8.33 4.23
C ARG A 190 3.23 8.96 3.24
N HIS A 191 2.86 8.26 2.17
CA HIS A 191 1.87 8.78 1.20
C HIS A 191 0.50 9.03 1.82
N TYR A 192 0.16 8.31 2.88
CA TYR A 192 -1.10 8.44 3.62
C TYR A 192 -0.84 8.66 5.12
N LEU A 193 0.25 9.35 5.44
CA LEU A 193 0.73 9.50 6.82
C LEU A 193 -0.35 9.96 7.80
N PRO A 194 -1.21 10.99 7.53
CA PRO A 194 -2.22 11.41 8.49
C PRO A 194 -3.21 10.29 8.85
N ALA A 195 -3.63 9.48 7.88
CA ALA A 195 -4.48 8.33 8.12
C ALA A 195 -3.70 7.18 8.80
N SER A 196 -2.47 6.93 8.35
CA SER A 196 -1.62 5.86 8.91
C SER A 196 -1.28 6.12 10.37
N GLU A 197 -0.93 7.35 10.75
CA GLU A 197 -0.66 7.73 12.14
C GLU A 197 -1.86 7.47 13.05
N LEU A 198 -3.07 7.84 12.61
CA LEU A 198 -4.29 7.58 13.37
C LEU A 198 -4.46 6.10 13.65
N LEU A 199 -4.31 5.27 12.62
CA LEU A 199 -4.52 3.82 12.71
C LEU A 199 -3.41 3.13 13.48
N LEU A 200 -2.15 3.49 13.25
CA LEU A 200 -1.00 2.90 13.95
C LEU A 200 -1.02 3.26 15.43
N SER A 201 -1.38 4.50 15.78
CA SER A 201 -1.57 4.90 17.16
C SER A 201 -2.69 4.08 17.84
N ALA A 202 -3.81 3.88 17.16
CA ALA A 202 -4.92 3.06 17.66
C ALA A 202 -4.56 1.58 17.83
N LEU A 203 -3.59 1.09 17.06
CA LEU A 203 -3.05 -0.28 17.12
C LEU A 203 -1.91 -0.45 18.13
N GLY A 204 -1.40 0.63 18.70
CA GLY A 204 -0.17 0.61 19.51
C GLY A 204 1.07 0.21 18.67
N ALA A 205 1.04 0.47 17.36
CA ALA A 205 2.10 0.08 16.44
C ALA A 205 3.04 1.24 16.16
N ASP A 206 4.35 0.95 16.11
CA ASP A 206 5.37 1.93 15.78
C ASP A 206 5.49 2.14 14.26
N GLU A 207 5.29 3.38 13.82
CA GLU A 207 5.42 3.77 12.40
C GLU A 207 6.78 3.41 11.81
N ARG A 208 7.86 3.65 12.54
CA ARG A 208 9.21 3.38 12.05
C ARG A 208 9.45 1.90 11.81
N SER A 209 8.94 1.05 12.70
CA SER A 209 9.00 -0.40 12.56
C SER A 209 8.24 -0.89 11.34
N ILE A 210 7.05 -0.36 11.08
CA ILE A 210 6.26 -0.70 9.88
C ILE A 210 6.99 -0.25 8.61
N ARG A 211 7.51 0.98 8.59
CA ARG A 211 8.28 1.51 7.45
C ARG A 211 9.55 0.71 7.18
N ALA A 212 10.22 0.20 8.23
CA ALA A 212 11.42 -0.63 8.07
C ALA A 212 11.14 -1.99 7.40
N LYS A 213 9.92 -2.52 7.55
CA LYS A 213 9.47 -3.77 6.91
C LYS A 213 9.04 -3.59 5.46
N GLN A 214 8.83 -2.36 5.00
CA GLN A 214 8.40 -2.09 3.64
C GLN A 214 9.49 -2.48 2.64
N ILE A 215 9.14 -3.24 1.61
CA ILE A 215 10.03 -3.51 0.46
C ILE A 215 10.41 -2.17 -0.18
N GLY A 216 11.70 -1.97 -0.47
CA GLY A 216 12.20 -0.71 -1.02
C GLY A 216 12.16 0.47 -0.04
N THR A 217 12.09 0.20 1.26
CA THR A 217 12.15 1.25 2.30
C THR A 217 13.35 2.18 2.12
N PRO A 218 13.19 3.50 2.36
CA PRO A 218 14.32 4.41 2.39
C PRO A 218 15.19 4.26 3.66
N LEU A 219 14.73 3.49 4.66
CA LEU A 219 15.48 3.24 5.88
C LEU A 219 16.59 2.22 5.63
N ILE A 220 17.83 2.55 6.04
CA ILE A 220 18.94 1.65 5.90
C ILE A 220 18.94 0.63 7.04
N ARG A 221 19.04 -0.64 6.68
CA ARG A 221 19.18 -1.76 7.61
C ARG A 221 20.65 -1.94 7.98
N LEU A 222 20.91 -2.43 9.21
CA LEU A 222 22.28 -2.64 9.72
C LEU A 222 22.93 -3.88 9.12
N ILE A 223 22.14 -4.91 8.80
CA ILE A 223 22.65 -6.20 8.32
C ILE A 223 22.46 -6.25 6.79
N GLU A 224 23.54 -6.46 6.07
CA GLU A 224 23.47 -6.69 4.62
C GLU A 224 22.92 -8.09 4.34
N PRO A 225 21.98 -8.24 3.40
CA PRO A 225 21.45 -9.54 3.06
C PRO A 225 22.52 -10.38 2.33
N ASN A 226 22.66 -11.61 2.77
CA ASN A 226 23.42 -12.63 2.04
C ASN A 226 22.48 -13.33 1.07
N GLY A 227 22.69 -13.15 -0.22
CA GLY A 227 21.88 -13.81 -1.25
C GLY A 227 22.67 -14.03 -2.53
N THR A 228 22.33 -15.10 -3.25
CA THR A 228 22.83 -15.32 -4.59
C THR A 228 21.85 -14.70 -5.58
N TYR A 229 22.34 -13.82 -6.44
CA TYR A 229 21.51 -13.13 -7.43
C TYR A 229 21.96 -13.48 -8.86
N PRO A 230 21.06 -13.42 -9.84
CA PRO A 230 21.45 -13.50 -11.25
C PRO A 230 22.53 -12.47 -11.59
N LYS A 231 23.38 -12.83 -12.55
CA LYS A 231 24.49 -11.96 -12.97
C LYS A 231 24.04 -10.55 -13.36
N SER A 232 22.90 -10.43 -14.02
CA SER A 232 22.29 -9.14 -14.40
C SER A 232 22.05 -8.21 -13.22
N VAL A 233 21.57 -8.75 -12.09
CA VAL A 233 21.35 -8.00 -10.84
C VAL A 233 22.69 -7.57 -10.24
N VAL A 234 23.66 -8.49 -10.16
CA VAL A 234 24.99 -8.20 -9.65
C VAL A 234 25.69 -7.11 -10.45
N ASP A 235 25.62 -7.18 -11.77
CA ASP A 235 26.23 -6.20 -12.68
C ASP A 235 25.66 -4.78 -12.46
N VAL A 236 24.33 -4.65 -12.29
CA VAL A 236 23.70 -3.36 -12.01
C VAL A 236 24.08 -2.85 -10.61
N LEU A 237 24.08 -3.71 -9.61
CA LEU A 237 24.50 -3.35 -8.26
C LEU A 237 25.94 -2.87 -8.20
N ASN A 238 26.86 -3.55 -8.89
CA ASN A 238 28.26 -3.15 -8.99
C ASN A 238 28.44 -1.79 -9.66
N ARG A 239 27.70 -1.53 -10.75
CA ARG A 239 27.70 -0.20 -11.41
C ARG A 239 27.26 0.91 -10.46
N ILE A 240 26.20 0.67 -9.67
CA ILE A 240 25.71 1.63 -8.69
C ILE A 240 26.77 1.83 -7.58
N ARG A 241 27.38 0.76 -7.08
CA ARG A 241 28.42 0.80 -6.03
C ARG A 241 29.64 1.57 -6.48
N ALA A 242 30.08 1.37 -7.70
CA ALA A 242 31.27 2.00 -8.31
C ALA A 242 31.04 3.44 -8.76
N HIS A 243 29.78 3.94 -8.75
CA HIS A 243 29.50 5.29 -9.21
C HIS A 243 30.14 6.36 -8.32
N PRO A 244 30.79 7.43 -8.88
CA PRO A 244 31.57 8.39 -8.11
C PRO A 244 30.75 9.34 -7.23
N SER A 245 29.42 9.35 -7.35
CA SER A 245 28.57 10.21 -6.52
C SER A 245 28.67 9.87 -5.05
N LYS A 246 28.60 10.90 -4.20
CA LYS A 246 28.54 10.75 -2.74
C LYS A 246 27.45 9.75 -2.33
N ALA A 247 27.78 8.90 -1.39
CA ALA A 247 26.91 7.87 -0.82
C ALA A 247 26.43 6.76 -1.79
N SER A 248 27.04 6.62 -2.99
CA SER A 248 26.72 5.54 -3.94
C SER A 248 26.96 4.17 -3.31
N ALA A 249 28.14 3.93 -2.78
CA ALA A 249 28.53 2.66 -2.18
C ALA A 249 27.86 2.39 -0.80
N SER A 250 27.61 3.43 -0.03
CA SER A 250 27.16 3.28 1.37
C SER A 250 25.64 3.31 1.54
N TYR A 251 24.93 4.06 0.69
CA TYR A 251 23.50 4.29 0.88
C TYR A 251 22.67 3.80 -0.32
N TYR A 252 22.99 4.26 -1.55
CA TYR A 252 22.17 3.91 -2.70
C TYR A 252 22.34 2.44 -3.11
N TYR A 253 23.57 1.94 -3.16
CA TYR A 253 23.85 0.53 -3.38
C TYR A 253 23.08 -0.37 -2.40
N LYS A 254 23.17 -0.05 -1.09
CA LYS A 254 22.44 -0.80 -0.07
C LYS A 254 20.94 -0.78 -0.26
N GLY A 255 20.38 0.36 -0.64
CA GLY A 255 18.95 0.48 -0.93
C GLY A 255 18.48 -0.45 -2.05
N PHE A 256 19.23 -0.53 -3.15
CA PHE A 256 18.92 -1.47 -4.25
C PHE A 256 19.19 -2.93 -3.85
N LEU A 257 20.26 -3.19 -3.11
CA LEU A 257 20.56 -4.54 -2.61
C LEU A 257 19.42 -5.06 -1.72
N TYR A 258 18.94 -4.27 -0.77
CA TYR A 258 17.78 -4.65 0.07
C TYR A 258 16.52 -4.84 -0.75
N TYR A 259 16.27 -3.98 -1.72
CA TYR A 259 15.13 -4.12 -2.61
C TYR A 259 15.13 -5.47 -3.34
N PHE A 260 16.22 -5.84 -3.98
CA PHE A 260 16.31 -7.11 -4.71
C PHE A 260 16.28 -8.31 -3.77
N SER A 261 16.86 -8.21 -2.58
CA SER A 261 16.76 -9.24 -1.56
C SER A 261 15.32 -9.48 -1.11
N ASP A 262 14.61 -8.42 -0.77
CA ASP A 262 13.21 -8.51 -0.33
C ASP A 262 12.31 -9.02 -1.45
N MET A 263 12.53 -8.57 -2.69
CA MET A 263 11.78 -9.04 -3.83
C MET A 263 12.06 -10.52 -4.18
N THR A 264 13.30 -10.99 -3.98
CA THR A 264 13.64 -12.41 -4.14
C THR A 264 12.88 -13.26 -3.13
N ALA A 265 12.88 -12.87 -1.86
CA ALA A 265 12.12 -13.57 -0.82
C ALA A 265 10.61 -13.53 -1.07
N ALA A 266 10.09 -12.40 -1.57
CA ALA A 266 8.68 -12.27 -1.93
C ALA A 266 8.30 -13.18 -3.12
N LEU A 267 9.10 -13.20 -4.18
CA LEU A 267 8.89 -14.05 -5.35
C LEU A 267 8.95 -15.54 -5.00
N GLU A 268 9.90 -15.94 -4.14
CA GLU A 268 10.00 -17.31 -3.65
C GLU A 268 8.72 -17.74 -2.91
N ARG A 269 8.20 -16.90 -1.99
CA ARG A 269 6.95 -17.18 -1.28
C ARG A 269 5.75 -17.27 -2.24
N MET A 270 5.60 -16.28 -3.12
CA MET A 270 4.52 -16.28 -4.11
C MET A 270 4.59 -17.49 -5.03
N GLY A 271 5.79 -17.90 -5.46
CA GLY A 271 6.00 -19.11 -6.25
C GLY A 271 5.59 -20.40 -5.54
N ARG A 272 5.77 -20.47 -4.20
CA ARG A 272 5.28 -21.61 -3.42
C ARG A 272 3.76 -21.64 -3.31
N TRP A 273 3.11 -20.51 -3.16
CA TRP A 273 1.66 -20.39 -2.99
C TRP A 273 0.87 -20.66 -4.26
N ILE A 274 1.41 -20.26 -5.41
CA ILE A 274 0.77 -20.49 -6.70
C ILE A 274 0.75 -21.99 -7.01
N ARG A 275 -0.43 -22.51 -7.43
CA ARG A 275 -0.56 -23.86 -7.94
C ARG A 275 0.12 -24.03 -9.30
N LYS A 276 0.32 -25.26 -9.73
CA LYS A 276 0.76 -25.56 -11.10
C LYS A 276 -0.22 -24.92 -12.08
N ASP A 277 0.31 -24.28 -13.11
CA ASP A 277 -0.44 -23.51 -14.11
C ASP A 277 -1.18 -22.27 -13.57
N GLY A 278 -1.00 -21.93 -12.29
CA GLY A 278 -1.43 -20.66 -11.73
C GLY A 278 -0.55 -19.50 -12.21
N ILE A 279 -1.02 -18.28 -12.04
CA ILE A 279 -0.34 -17.08 -12.54
C ILE A 279 0.03 -16.09 -11.44
N LEU A 280 1.21 -15.48 -11.59
CA LEU A 280 1.63 -14.29 -10.84
C LEU A 280 1.69 -13.12 -11.82
N MET A 281 0.78 -12.16 -11.67
CA MET A 281 0.78 -10.92 -12.44
C MET A 281 1.37 -9.79 -11.60
N MET A 282 2.39 -9.13 -12.12
CA MET A 282 3.00 -7.98 -11.45
C MET A 282 3.03 -6.75 -12.36
N VAL A 283 2.71 -5.58 -11.77
CA VAL A 283 2.94 -4.28 -12.39
C VAL A 283 4.24 -3.72 -11.83
N VAL A 284 5.25 -3.58 -12.66
CA VAL A 284 6.60 -3.18 -12.27
C VAL A 284 7.05 -1.96 -13.09
N GLN A 285 7.67 -1.00 -12.44
CA GLN A 285 8.30 0.14 -13.10
C GLN A 285 9.82 0.06 -13.00
N ASP A 286 10.50 0.33 -14.12
CA ASP A 286 11.94 0.52 -14.12
C ASP A 286 12.36 1.71 -13.27
N SER A 287 13.58 1.68 -12.81
CA SER A 287 14.16 2.74 -11.97
C SER A 287 15.44 3.29 -12.58
N ALA A 288 16.03 4.25 -11.92
CA ALA A 288 17.33 4.80 -12.28
C ALA A 288 18.07 5.28 -11.05
N TYR A 289 19.38 5.17 -11.11
CA TYR A 289 20.29 5.85 -10.18
C TYR A 289 21.23 6.73 -10.98
N LYS A 290 21.06 8.05 -10.86
CA LYS A 290 21.74 9.02 -11.72
C LYS A 290 21.51 8.68 -13.20
N GLU A 291 22.57 8.53 -13.99
CA GLU A 291 22.53 8.08 -15.39
C GLU A 291 22.44 6.55 -15.56
N ILE A 292 22.57 5.79 -14.46
CA ILE A 292 22.48 4.33 -14.51
C ILE A 292 21.00 3.93 -14.60
N HIS A 293 20.61 3.37 -15.74
CA HIS A 293 19.31 2.72 -15.89
C HIS A 293 19.29 1.42 -15.09
N VAL A 294 18.25 1.23 -14.30
CA VAL A 294 17.97 0.00 -13.53
C VAL A 294 16.72 -0.64 -14.16
N PRO A 295 16.89 -1.62 -15.05
CA PRO A 295 15.79 -2.28 -15.75
C PRO A 295 15.09 -3.26 -14.77
N THR A 296 14.41 -2.71 -13.79
CA THR A 296 13.83 -3.47 -12.67
C THR A 296 12.93 -4.60 -13.15
N THR A 297 12.18 -4.38 -14.23
CA THR A 297 11.32 -5.39 -14.83
C THR A 297 12.12 -6.61 -15.28
N ASP A 298 13.20 -6.42 -16.04
CA ASP A 298 14.04 -7.51 -16.55
C ASP A 298 14.78 -8.23 -15.41
N LEU A 299 15.28 -7.46 -14.43
CA LEU A 299 15.98 -8.02 -13.27
C LEU A 299 15.06 -8.89 -12.41
N LEU A 300 13.79 -8.51 -12.24
CA LEU A 300 12.81 -9.33 -11.52
C LEU A 300 12.39 -10.57 -12.31
N ILE A 301 12.37 -10.51 -13.65
CA ILE A 301 12.16 -11.69 -14.51
C ILE A 301 13.33 -12.68 -14.33
N ASP A 302 14.57 -12.19 -14.32
CA ASP A 302 15.75 -13.04 -14.13
C ASP A 302 15.75 -13.69 -12.74
N ILE A 303 15.39 -12.94 -11.70
CA ILE A 303 15.23 -13.48 -10.33
C ILE A 303 14.11 -14.55 -10.33
N ALA A 304 12.96 -14.27 -10.92
CA ALA A 304 11.86 -15.21 -10.98
C ALA A 304 12.26 -16.51 -11.71
N ALA A 305 13.00 -16.40 -12.82
CA ALA A 305 13.52 -17.53 -13.55
C ALA A 305 14.48 -18.39 -12.72
N SER A 306 15.35 -17.77 -11.91
CA SER A 306 16.25 -18.49 -10.98
C SER A 306 15.50 -19.23 -9.87
N LEU A 307 14.24 -18.85 -9.61
CA LEU A 307 13.33 -19.50 -8.65
C LEU A 307 12.36 -20.50 -9.31
N GLY A 308 12.54 -20.78 -10.60
CA GLY A 308 11.72 -21.74 -11.35
C GLY A 308 10.40 -21.16 -11.87
N LEU A 309 10.20 -19.86 -11.82
CA LEU A 309 9.04 -19.20 -12.43
C LEU A 309 9.34 -18.80 -13.89
N ARG A 310 8.42 -19.09 -14.78
CA ARG A 310 8.57 -18.85 -16.23
C ARG A 310 7.77 -17.62 -16.65
N LEU A 311 8.37 -16.72 -17.42
CA LEU A 311 7.66 -15.60 -18.06
C LEU A 311 6.72 -16.13 -19.14
N VAL A 312 5.42 -15.85 -19.02
CA VAL A 312 4.40 -16.26 -19.99
C VAL A 312 3.75 -15.08 -20.71
N GLY A 313 3.92 -13.86 -20.20
CA GLY A 313 3.42 -12.67 -20.85
C GLY A 313 4.09 -11.39 -20.35
N ARG A 314 4.22 -10.41 -21.25
CA ARG A 314 4.72 -9.07 -20.93
C ARG A 314 4.05 -8.03 -21.80
N ARG A 315 3.66 -6.91 -21.19
CA ARG A 315 3.21 -5.71 -21.88
C ARG A 315 3.78 -4.49 -21.18
N GLY A 316 4.50 -3.66 -21.91
CA GLY A 316 5.13 -2.45 -21.35
C GLY A 316 4.64 -1.18 -22.05
N TRP A 317 4.74 -0.05 -21.33
CA TRP A 317 4.49 1.29 -21.86
C TRP A 317 5.47 2.30 -21.27
N ARG A 318 5.69 3.38 -21.98
CA ARG A 318 6.59 4.45 -21.54
C ARG A 318 5.91 5.36 -20.53
N VAL A 319 6.55 5.62 -19.39
CA VAL A 319 6.07 6.58 -18.40
C VAL A 319 6.33 8.01 -18.88
N GLN A 320 5.27 8.76 -19.22
CA GLN A 320 5.37 10.13 -19.75
C GLN A 320 5.58 11.18 -18.66
N ARG A 321 4.91 11.03 -17.50
CA ARG A 321 4.98 11.99 -16.37
C ARG A 321 5.81 11.40 -15.24
N ARG A 322 6.85 12.15 -14.80
CA ARG A 322 7.73 11.73 -13.70
C ARG A 322 7.91 12.86 -12.72
N LEU A 323 7.81 12.57 -11.43
CA LEU A 323 8.14 13.52 -10.36
C LEU A 323 9.63 13.90 -10.40
N SER A 324 10.51 13.01 -10.86
CA SER A 324 11.95 13.28 -11.02
C SER A 324 12.26 14.40 -12.00
N LYS A 325 11.37 14.72 -12.95
CA LYS A 325 11.52 15.86 -13.85
C LYS A 325 11.41 17.22 -13.14
N LEU A 326 10.90 17.25 -11.91
CA LEU A 326 10.80 18.46 -11.09
C LEU A 326 12.12 18.80 -10.40
N SER A 327 13.11 17.91 -10.39
CA SER A 327 14.43 18.18 -9.82
C SER A 327 15.34 18.87 -10.84
N PRO A 328 15.96 20.03 -10.51
CA PRO A 328 16.91 20.71 -11.39
C PRO A 328 18.07 19.83 -11.84
N HIS A 329 18.49 18.87 -11.00
CA HIS A 329 19.58 17.94 -11.29
C HIS A 329 19.24 16.85 -12.30
N THR A 330 17.95 16.64 -12.59
CA THR A 330 17.49 15.65 -13.59
C THR A 330 17.18 16.25 -14.95
N GLN A 331 17.15 17.59 -15.07
CA GLN A 331 16.89 18.26 -16.35
C GLN A 331 18.00 18.03 -17.38
N ASN A 332 19.25 17.83 -16.91
CA ASN A 332 20.42 17.57 -17.76
C ASN A 332 20.76 16.06 -17.89
N GLY A 333 20.00 15.18 -17.26
CA GLY A 333 20.31 13.75 -17.18
C GLY A 333 19.66 12.92 -18.28
N ARG A 334 20.46 12.22 -19.06
CA ARG A 334 20.11 11.30 -20.14
C ARG A 334 19.36 10.02 -19.71
N VAL A 335 18.67 9.98 -18.59
CA VAL A 335 17.84 8.80 -18.25
C VAL A 335 16.56 8.86 -19.05
N SER A 336 16.65 8.40 -20.27
CA SER A 336 15.65 8.65 -21.29
C SER A 336 14.43 7.72 -21.25
N ARG A 337 14.49 6.52 -20.62
CA ARG A 337 13.46 5.50 -20.87
C ARG A 337 13.12 4.70 -19.62
N ILE A 338 12.34 5.27 -18.72
CA ILE A 338 11.68 4.46 -17.70
C ILE A 338 10.39 3.93 -18.30
N SER A 339 10.23 2.63 -18.28
CA SER A 339 9.02 1.92 -18.65
C SER A 339 8.34 1.36 -17.42
N GLU A 340 7.05 1.20 -17.52
CA GLU A 340 6.25 0.40 -16.61
C GLU A 340 5.72 -0.79 -17.39
N SER A 341 5.71 -1.95 -16.78
CA SER A 341 5.33 -3.18 -17.46
C SER A 341 4.41 -4.02 -16.58
N VAL A 342 3.43 -4.66 -17.19
CA VAL A 342 2.77 -5.84 -16.64
C VAL A 342 3.57 -7.05 -17.08
N ILE A 343 3.99 -7.89 -16.14
CA ILE A 343 4.57 -9.20 -16.40
C ILE A 343 3.68 -10.28 -15.81
N ILE A 344 3.58 -11.38 -16.50
CA ILE A 344 2.84 -12.56 -16.09
C ILE A 344 3.82 -13.71 -16.00
N LEU A 345 3.95 -14.27 -14.82
CA LEU A 345 4.80 -15.43 -14.54
C LEU A 345 3.91 -16.62 -14.22
N SER A 346 4.38 -17.82 -14.50
CA SER A 346 3.73 -19.09 -14.16
C SER A 346 4.76 -20.06 -13.59
N LYS A 347 4.28 -21.00 -12.80
CA LYS A 347 5.08 -22.10 -12.23
C LYS A 347 5.29 -23.20 -13.25
#